data_3b4d738867c6cbbbb3bafa8a0aadb609
#
_entry.id   3b4d738867c6cbbbb3bafa8a0aadb609
#
_cell.length_a   1.000
_cell.length_b   1.000
_cell.length_c   1.000
_cell.angle_alpha   90.00
_cell.angle_beta   90.00
_cell.angle_gamma   90.00
#
_symmetry.space_group_name_H-M   'P 1'
#
loop_
_entity.id
_entity.type
_entity.pdbx_description
1 polymer ?
#
loop_
_entity_poly.entity_id
_entity_poly.type
_entity_poly.pdbx_seq_one_letter_code
_entity_poly.pdbx_strand_id
1 'polypeptide(L)'
;MGNSISYQEKPVELNLGDKGTIRGLQFDDKSRRFAGVPYALPPTGEHRWRKPRPLPPSYSYTDDAGSPYDATQFKPICPQKPFAAVKTPGKKNTYSEDCLFVNIWTPVPKPGQENKKWPVKLWIHGGWFQIGDPSQEPGMDPTELISTGGLDAIVVAIGYRLNVFGFLAGDDVLSATGGEAGGNFGLWDQRAAAEWVRDNIAHFCGDPENVTLAGRSAGAYSVEAQMLYDFRGAPEGRQKSLYRRVFMASNAIPAQPKSLADVRGQFDELCAHFGVDAGLSAGEKLDLLRGKSADELVDAIPKLKNHTFRPVTDDLFVHSGMVEYLQSKEFADEFTKSGYKMLIGEMLNEEGLYSAFAPPTEPTLEALRLQISNYYAPDVTDRAIQQYKLPESDKLEDWQQLFGLIVSDGQVRAPSRALVKALIDNGVDVRNVWRYQIAYRMLFIDEKVAPASYGVTHSMDRPIWNFSLCHGPNVTERKLLDDWIQTLVAFVQADDTYSFGTSSIEEMKVMTPEGKIELRPDERWNELVGLGKIFAGK
;
A
#
# COMPACT_ATOMS: atom_id res chain seq x y z
N MET A 1 4.70 -3.47 -31.26
CA MET A 1 4.90 -4.79 -30.65
C MET A 1 6.10 -4.65 -29.73
N GLY A 2 5.87 -4.55 -28.42
CA GLY A 2 6.94 -4.48 -27.45
C GLY A 2 7.69 -5.82 -27.40
N ASN A 3 9.01 -5.78 -27.39
CA ASN A 3 9.83 -6.95 -27.16
C ASN A 3 9.56 -7.44 -25.74
N SER A 4 8.83 -8.54 -25.59
CA SER A 4 8.72 -9.21 -24.29
C SER A 4 10.11 -9.77 -23.95
N ILE A 5 10.70 -9.28 -22.85
CA ILE A 5 11.91 -9.88 -22.30
C ILE A 5 11.50 -11.23 -21.73
N SER A 6 12.13 -12.31 -22.18
CA SER A 6 11.99 -13.64 -21.60
C SER A 6 13.29 -14.02 -20.91
N TYR A 7 13.20 -14.65 -19.76
CA TYR A 7 14.33 -15.12 -18.96
C TYR A 7 14.43 -16.65 -19.04
N GLN A 8 15.65 -17.16 -18.94
CA GLN A 8 15.85 -18.57 -18.62
C GLN A 8 15.64 -18.76 -17.11
N GLU A 9 14.75 -19.66 -16.76
CA GLU A 9 14.44 -19.97 -15.38
C GLU A 9 15.21 -21.22 -14.95
N LYS A 10 15.87 -21.17 -13.80
CA LYS A 10 16.47 -22.35 -13.17
C LYS A 10 16.09 -22.42 -11.70
N PRO A 11 15.80 -23.62 -11.16
CA PRO A 11 15.57 -23.79 -9.74
C PRO A 11 16.83 -23.40 -8.94
N VAL A 12 16.61 -22.79 -7.77
CA VAL A 12 17.66 -22.45 -6.81
C VAL A 12 17.16 -22.79 -5.40
N GLU A 13 18.00 -23.42 -4.60
CA GLU A 13 17.71 -23.70 -3.20
C GLU A 13 18.45 -22.71 -2.29
N LEU A 14 17.78 -22.34 -1.20
CA LEU A 14 18.31 -21.46 -0.18
C LEU A 14 18.11 -22.11 1.18
N ASN A 15 19.20 -22.32 1.89
CA ASN A 15 19.20 -22.82 3.26
C ASN A 15 18.97 -21.65 4.23
N LEU A 16 17.93 -21.73 5.06
CA LEU A 16 17.57 -20.73 6.06
C LEU A 16 18.00 -21.14 7.47
N GLY A 17 19.06 -21.92 7.58
CA GLY A 17 19.59 -22.40 8.86
C GLY A 17 18.62 -23.37 9.55
N ASP A 18 18.27 -23.08 10.80
CA ASP A 18 17.32 -23.85 11.60
C ASP A 18 15.89 -23.81 11.08
N LYS A 19 15.57 -22.89 10.16
CA LYS A 19 14.27 -22.79 9.49
C LYS A 19 14.15 -23.71 8.27
N GLY A 20 15.18 -24.49 7.93
CA GLY A 20 15.16 -25.44 6.82
C GLY A 20 15.52 -24.82 5.48
N THR A 21 15.02 -25.39 4.39
CA THR A 21 15.39 -25.03 3.02
C THR A 21 14.17 -24.67 2.19
N ILE A 22 14.30 -23.66 1.34
CA ILE A 22 13.28 -23.27 0.37
C ILE A 22 13.85 -23.38 -1.05
N ARG A 23 12.98 -23.69 -2.02
CA ARG A 23 13.33 -23.74 -3.45
C ARG A 23 12.60 -22.65 -4.19
N GLY A 24 13.35 -21.72 -4.81
CA GLY A 24 12.86 -20.65 -5.67
C GLY A 24 13.33 -20.79 -7.11
N LEU A 25 13.22 -19.70 -7.86
CA LEU A 25 13.68 -19.59 -9.25
C LEU A 25 14.75 -18.50 -9.36
N GLN A 26 15.75 -18.73 -10.20
CA GLN A 26 16.68 -17.71 -10.67
C GLN A 26 16.37 -17.40 -12.13
N PHE A 27 16.31 -16.10 -12.47
CA PHE A 27 16.03 -15.54 -13.78
C PHE A 27 17.33 -15.01 -14.41
N ASP A 28 17.94 -15.79 -15.30
CA ASP A 28 19.29 -15.52 -15.83
C ASP A 28 20.27 -15.18 -14.67
N ASP A 29 21.13 -14.19 -14.87
CA ASP A 29 21.99 -13.62 -13.83
C ASP A 29 21.43 -12.28 -13.28
N LYS A 30 20.10 -12.11 -13.32
CA LYS A 30 19.43 -10.86 -12.95
C LYS A 30 18.86 -10.85 -11.56
N SER A 31 18.02 -11.83 -11.24
CA SER A 31 17.41 -11.93 -9.91
C SER A 31 17.09 -13.38 -9.53
N ARG A 32 16.86 -13.61 -8.25
CA ARG A 32 16.23 -14.82 -7.72
C ARG A 32 14.90 -14.46 -7.11
N ARG A 33 13.89 -15.31 -7.27
CA ARG A 33 12.58 -15.14 -6.67
C ARG A 33 12.21 -16.33 -5.80
N PHE A 34 11.76 -16.02 -4.58
CA PHE A 34 11.13 -16.96 -3.65
C PHE A 34 9.70 -16.48 -3.41
N ALA A 35 8.75 -17.14 -4.07
CA ALA A 35 7.35 -16.72 -4.08
C ALA A 35 6.51 -17.50 -3.07
N GLY A 36 5.56 -16.83 -2.43
CA GLY A 36 4.59 -17.46 -1.55
C GLY A 36 5.20 -18.05 -0.27
N VAL A 37 6.20 -17.38 0.31
CA VAL A 37 6.80 -17.78 1.59
C VAL A 37 5.86 -17.35 2.72
N PRO A 38 5.31 -18.26 3.55
CA PRO A 38 4.42 -17.89 4.64
C PRO A 38 5.16 -17.11 5.73
N TYR A 39 4.54 -16.04 6.23
CA TYR A 39 5.07 -15.25 7.35
C TYR A 39 4.23 -15.39 8.63
N ALA A 40 3.02 -15.94 8.49
CA ALA A 40 2.10 -16.18 9.60
C ALA A 40 1.27 -17.43 9.32
N LEU A 41 0.62 -17.96 10.35
CA LEU A 41 -0.34 -19.06 10.19
C LEU A 41 -1.62 -18.55 9.48
N PRO A 42 -2.30 -19.43 8.71
CA PRO A 42 -3.53 -19.07 8.00
C PRO A 42 -4.60 -18.47 8.93
N PRO A 43 -5.20 -17.30 8.56
CA PRO A 43 -6.24 -16.65 9.36
C PRO A 43 -7.63 -17.17 9.02
N THR A 44 -7.81 -18.49 9.04
CA THR A 44 -9.03 -19.19 8.61
C THR A 44 -9.88 -19.67 9.80
N GLY A 45 -11.16 -19.97 9.57
CA GLY A 45 -12.06 -20.52 10.56
C GLY A 45 -12.23 -19.59 11.78
N GLU A 46 -11.97 -20.08 12.99
CA GLU A 46 -12.04 -19.29 14.22
C GLU A 46 -11.04 -18.12 14.28
N HIS A 47 -10.00 -18.15 13.44
CA HIS A 47 -8.99 -17.11 13.34
C HIS A 47 -9.33 -16.02 12.31
N ARG A 48 -10.44 -16.20 11.54
CA ARG A 48 -10.99 -15.09 10.76
C ARG A 48 -11.38 -13.97 11.72
N TRP A 49 -10.96 -12.73 11.38
CA TRP A 49 -11.14 -11.54 12.23
C TRP A 49 -10.46 -11.64 13.61
N ARG A 50 -9.23 -12.15 13.61
CA ARG A 50 -8.26 -12.07 14.73
C ARG A 50 -6.92 -11.56 14.22
N LYS A 51 -6.05 -11.11 15.13
CA LYS A 51 -4.67 -10.78 14.80
C LYS A 51 -3.96 -11.97 14.13
N PRO A 52 -3.00 -11.74 13.21
CA PRO A 52 -2.23 -12.81 12.63
C PRO A 52 -1.44 -13.55 13.72
N ARG A 53 -1.38 -14.86 13.58
CA ARG A 53 -0.60 -15.71 14.47
C ARG A 53 0.79 -15.94 13.87
N PRO A 54 1.88 -15.65 14.62
CA PRO A 54 3.22 -15.89 14.12
C PRO A 54 3.43 -17.39 13.82
N LEU A 55 4.34 -17.68 12.91
CA LEU A 55 4.83 -19.04 12.75
C LEU A 55 5.49 -19.52 14.06
N PRO A 56 5.21 -20.74 14.53
CA PRO A 56 5.79 -21.23 15.77
C PRO A 56 7.33 -21.29 15.67
N PRO A 57 8.05 -21.18 16.79
CA PRO A 57 9.52 -21.28 16.77
C PRO A 57 10.04 -22.58 16.13
N SER A 58 9.27 -23.68 16.23
CA SER A 58 9.58 -24.97 15.61
C SER A 58 9.22 -25.08 14.13
N TYR A 59 8.67 -24.02 13.53
CA TYR A 59 8.29 -24.05 12.11
C TYR A 59 9.52 -24.22 11.23
N SER A 60 9.45 -25.19 10.32
CA SER A 60 10.49 -25.44 9.32
C SER A 60 9.88 -25.33 7.90
N TYR A 61 10.65 -24.73 7.00
CA TYR A 61 10.36 -24.73 5.56
C TYR A 61 10.81 -26.03 4.87
N THR A 62 11.44 -26.95 5.59
CA THR A 62 11.69 -28.31 5.12
C THR A 62 10.61 -29.21 5.70
N ASP A 63 9.96 -30.04 4.89
CA ASP A 63 8.96 -30.99 5.35
C ASP A 63 9.59 -32.17 6.12
N ASP A 64 8.77 -33.02 6.72
CA ASP A 64 9.20 -34.20 7.48
C ASP A 64 9.95 -35.24 6.61
N ALA A 65 9.79 -35.18 5.28
CA ALA A 65 10.52 -36.02 4.33
C ALA A 65 11.87 -35.41 3.91
N GLY A 66 12.22 -34.22 4.41
CA GLY A 66 13.45 -33.52 4.08
C GLY A 66 13.37 -32.72 2.77
N SER A 67 12.19 -32.54 2.19
CA SER A 67 12.02 -31.78 0.94
C SER A 67 11.96 -30.29 1.21
N PRO A 68 12.63 -29.44 0.39
CA PRO A 68 12.53 -27.99 0.48
C PRO A 68 11.11 -27.49 0.26
N TYR A 69 10.69 -26.43 0.96
CA TYR A 69 9.44 -25.73 0.67
C TYR A 69 9.46 -25.18 -0.76
N ASP A 70 8.40 -25.47 -1.52
CA ASP A 70 8.26 -24.99 -2.91
C ASP A 70 7.83 -23.51 -2.95
N ALA A 71 8.79 -22.63 -3.13
CA ALA A 71 8.65 -21.21 -3.34
C ALA A 71 8.84 -20.79 -4.82
N THR A 72 8.64 -21.70 -5.77
CA THR A 72 8.73 -21.39 -7.21
C THR A 72 7.47 -20.72 -7.75
N GLN A 73 6.32 -20.90 -7.08
CA GLN A 73 5.01 -20.44 -7.52
C GLN A 73 4.39 -19.46 -6.53
N PHE A 74 3.72 -18.44 -7.07
CA PHE A 74 2.89 -17.55 -6.27
C PHE A 74 1.76 -18.33 -5.61
N LYS A 75 1.43 -17.96 -4.37
CA LYS A 75 0.33 -18.57 -3.60
C LYS A 75 -0.96 -17.74 -3.78
N PRO A 76 -2.11 -18.29 -3.33
CA PRO A 76 -3.38 -17.57 -3.39
C PRO A 76 -3.31 -16.21 -2.72
N ILE A 77 -4.10 -15.28 -3.23
CA ILE A 77 -4.28 -13.94 -2.67
C ILE A 77 -5.60 -13.84 -1.90
N CYS A 78 -5.73 -12.82 -1.05
CA CYS A 78 -6.92 -12.58 -0.25
C CYS A 78 -8.18 -12.56 -1.14
N PRO A 79 -9.30 -13.17 -0.71
CA PRO A 79 -10.55 -13.20 -1.47
C PRO A 79 -11.05 -11.78 -1.76
N GLN A 80 -11.39 -11.51 -3.02
CA GLN A 80 -11.77 -10.20 -3.52
C GLN A 80 -12.48 -10.30 -4.87
N LYS A 81 -13.26 -9.27 -5.24
CA LYS A 81 -13.76 -9.15 -6.60
C LYS A 81 -12.64 -8.69 -7.54
N PRO A 82 -12.55 -9.26 -8.74
CA PRO A 82 -11.65 -8.73 -9.76
C PRO A 82 -12.00 -7.27 -10.07
N PHE A 83 -10.99 -6.40 -10.14
CA PHE A 83 -11.22 -5.03 -10.58
C PHE A 83 -11.40 -5.01 -12.10
N ALA A 84 -12.62 -4.70 -12.55
CA ALA A 84 -13.00 -4.80 -13.95
C ALA A 84 -12.22 -3.87 -14.89
N ALA A 85 -11.69 -2.75 -14.36
CA ALA A 85 -10.92 -1.78 -15.14
C ALA A 85 -9.47 -2.22 -15.43
N VAL A 86 -8.95 -3.25 -14.74
CA VAL A 86 -7.60 -3.76 -14.94
C VAL A 86 -7.68 -5.23 -15.32
N LYS A 87 -7.78 -5.50 -16.61
CA LYS A 87 -7.65 -6.86 -17.13
C LYS A 87 -6.19 -7.15 -17.40
N THR A 88 -5.57 -7.99 -16.58
CA THR A 88 -4.25 -8.56 -16.89
C THR A 88 -4.45 -9.78 -17.79
N PRO A 89 -4.14 -9.70 -19.08
CA PRO A 89 -4.29 -10.84 -19.97
C PRO A 89 -3.44 -12.03 -19.49
N GLY A 90 -4.07 -13.20 -19.38
CA GLY A 90 -3.37 -14.47 -19.14
C GLY A 90 -3.11 -14.83 -17.68
N LYS A 91 -3.35 -13.95 -16.69
CA LYS A 91 -3.21 -14.27 -15.27
C LYS A 91 -4.56 -14.71 -14.68
N LYS A 92 -4.63 -15.93 -14.17
CA LYS A 92 -5.76 -16.42 -13.37
C LYS A 92 -5.36 -16.40 -11.90
N ASN A 93 -5.86 -15.42 -11.15
CA ASN A 93 -5.66 -15.38 -9.72
C ASN A 93 -6.41 -16.51 -9.04
N THR A 94 -5.78 -17.11 -8.03
CA THR A 94 -6.42 -18.01 -7.08
C THR A 94 -6.65 -17.25 -5.78
N TYR A 95 -7.82 -17.42 -5.17
CA TYR A 95 -8.24 -16.72 -3.96
C TYR A 95 -8.35 -17.70 -2.80
N SER A 96 -7.84 -17.31 -1.65
CA SER A 96 -7.97 -18.06 -0.40
C SER A 96 -7.81 -17.12 0.78
N GLU A 97 -8.44 -17.41 1.90
CA GLU A 97 -8.16 -16.75 3.16
C GLU A 97 -6.75 -17.12 3.69
N ASP A 98 -6.20 -18.26 3.28
CA ASP A 98 -4.78 -18.56 3.44
C ASP A 98 -3.98 -17.75 2.42
N CYS A 99 -3.68 -16.49 2.77
CA CYS A 99 -3.10 -15.48 1.89
C CYS A 99 -1.94 -14.69 2.55
N LEU A 100 -1.49 -15.10 3.73
CA LEU A 100 -0.44 -14.40 4.47
C LEU A 100 0.95 -14.83 4.03
N PHE A 101 1.33 -14.45 2.81
CA PHE A 101 2.59 -14.79 2.17
C PHE A 101 3.39 -13.55 1.78
N VAL A 102 4.72 -13.69 1.78
CA VAL A 102 5.64 -12.74 1.15
C VAL A 102 6.21 -13.32 -0.13
N ASN A 103 6.47 -12.44 -1.10
CA ASN A 103 7.22 -12.75 -2.32
C ASN A 103 8.54 -11.97 -2.26
N ILE A 104 9.66 -12.65 -2.43
CA ILE A 104 10.98 -12.09 -2.21
C ILE A 104 11.78 -12.19 -3.50
N TRP A 105 12.31 -11.06 -3.97
CA TRP A 105 13.28 -11.00 -5.06
C TRP A 105 14.62 -10.53 -4.52
N THR A 106 15.67 -11.26 -4.85
CA THR A 106 17.02 -10.92 -4.42
C THR A 106 17.93 -10.72 -5.63
N PRO A 107 18.96 -9.87 -5.54
CA PRO A 107 20.03 -9.85 -6.52
C PRO A 107 20.70 -11.23 -6.63
N VAL A 108 21.30 -11.53 -7.78
CA VAL A 108 22.21 -12.65 -7.94
C VAL A 108 23.59 -12.20 -7.48
N PRO A 109 24.21 -12.84 -6.46
CA PRO A 109 25.54 -12.47 -6.01
C PRO A 109 26.57 -12.60 -7.15
N LYS A 110 27.39 -11.57 -7.34
CA LYS A 110 28.56 -11.63 -8.24
C LYS A 110 29.75 -12.20 -7.47
N PRO A 111 30.77 -12.72 -8.18
CA PRO A 111 32.03 -13.17 -7.52
C PRO A 111 32.56 -12.06 -6.58
N GLY A 112 32.84 -12.43 -5.33
CA GLY A 112 33.30 -11.52 -4.28
C GLY A 112 32.17 -10.80 -3.50
N GLN A 113 30.90 -11.10 -3.80
CA GLN A 113 29.73 -10.53 -3.11
C GLN A 113 28.98 -11.54 -2.22
N GLU A 114 29.59 -12.69 -1.92
CA GLU A 114 28.94 -13.80 -1.21
C GLU A 114 28.47 -13.41 0.20
N ASN A 115 29.13 -12.42 0.81
CA ASN A 115 28.81 -11.90 2.15
C ASN A 115 28.17 -10.49 2.10
N LYS A 116 27.79 -10.01 0.92
CA LYS A 116 27.14 -8.69 0.79
C LYS A 116 25.78 -8.73 1.44
N LYS A 117 25.48 -7.73 2.28
CA LYS A 117 24.15 -7.46 2.79
C LYS A 117 23.49 -6.40 1.90
N TRP A 118 22.34 -6.73 1.35
CA TRP A 118 21.58 -5.82 0.51
C TRP A 118 20.53 -5.03 1.30
N PRO A 119 20.31 -3.75 0.99
CA PRO A 119 19.15 -3.02 1.47
C PRO A 119 17.85 -3.76 1.12
N VAL A 120 16.80 -3.50 1.87
CA VAL A 120 15.49 -4.13 1.68
C VAL A 120 14.45 -3.07 1.34
N LYS A 121 13.73 -3.26 0.23
CA LYS A 121 12.50 -2.54 -0.10
C LYS A 121 11.31 -3.42 0.25
N LEU A 122 10.64 -3.12 1.36
CA LEU A 122 9.42 -3.79 1.79
C LEU A 122 8.22 -3.10 1.16
N TRP A 123 7.50 -3.79 0.28
CA TRP A 123 6.45 -3.21 -0.54
C TRP A 123 5.05 -3.65 -0.09
N ILE A 124 4.19 -2.66 0.18
CA ILE A 124 2.77 -2.83 0.47
C ILE A 124 1.95 -2.39 -0.76
N HIS A 125 1.19 -3.31 -1.35
CA HIS A 125 0.36 -2.99 -2.51
C HIS A 125 -0.84 -2.12 -2.13
N GLY A 126 -1.34 -1.34 -3.10
CA GLY A 126 -2.56 -0.57 -2.98
C GLY A 126 -3.82 -1.37 -3.36
N GLY A 127 -4.90 -0.65 -3.64
CA GLY A 127 -6.20 -1.20 -4.04
C GLY A 127 -7.32 -0.88 -3.06
N TRP A 128 -7.36 0.34 -2.55
CA TRP A 128 -8.42 0.87 -1.65
C TRP A 128 -8.63 0.07 -0.36
N PHE A 129 -7.73 -0.84 0.01
CA PHE A 129 -7.91 -1.91 0.99
C PHE A 129 -8.97 -2.96 0.59
N GLN A 130 -9.55 -2.87 -0.59
CA GLN A 130 -10.61 -3.79 -1.05
C GLN A 130 -10.06 -4.89 -1.94
N ILE A 131 -9.05 -4.58 -2.74
CA ILE A 131 -8.41 -5.47 -3.71
C ILE A 131 -6.90 -5.31 -3.66
N GLY A 132 -6.16 -6.21 -4.26
CA GLY A 132 -4.72 -6.10 -4.41
C GLY A 132 -4.03 -7.45 -4.54
N ASP A 133 -2.77 -7.39 -4.95
CA ASP A 133 -2.00 -8.59 -5.30
C ASP A 133 -0.50 -8.35 -5.06
N PRO A 134 0.12 -9.10 -4.12
CA PRO A 134 1.57 -9.04 -3.89
C PRO A 134 2.37 -9.88 -4.89
N SER A 135 1.70 -10.65 -5.76
CA SER A 135 2.37 -11.56 -6.71
C SER A 135 2.95 -10.85 -7.92
N GLN A 136 2.84 -9.53 -7.95
CA GLN A 136 3.34 -8.67 -9.01
C GLN A 136 2.77 -9.03 -10.40
N GLU A 137 1.92 -8.19 -10.90
CA GLU A 137 1.48 -8.26 -12.29
C GLU A 137 2.68 -8.09 -13.23
N PRO A 138 2.61 -8.51 -14.51
CA PRO A 138 3.75 -8.43 -15.43
C PRO A 138 4.44 -7.07 -15.49
N GLY A 139 3.71 -5.96 -15.32
CA GLY A 139 4.27 -4.61 -15.25
C GLY A 139 4.87 -4.23 -13.89
N MET A 140 4.95 -5.15 -12.94
CA MET A 140 5.40 -4.90 -11.57
C MET A 140 6.51 -5.85 -11.11
N ASP A 141 6.94 -6.81 -11.94
CA ASP A 141 8.08 -7.68 -11.61
C ASP A 141 9.35 -6.84 -11.47
N PRO A 142 10.05 -6.88 -10.32
CA PRO A 142 11.20 -6.02 -10.07
C PRO A 142 12.53 -6.55 -10.62
N THR A 143 12.53 -7.63 -11.41
CA THR A 143 13.77 -8.26 -11.91
C THR A 143 14.65 -7.27 -12.67
N GLU A 144 14.07 -6.46 -13.57
CA GLU A 144 14.83 -5.43 -14.28
C GLU A 144 15.21 -4.25 -13.37
N LEU A 145 14.37 -3.88 -12.43
CA LEU A 145 14.69 -2.86 -11.45
C LEU A 145 15.92 -3.25 -10.61
N ILE A 146 15.94 -4.49 -10.12
CA ILE A 146 17.03 -5.02 -9.28
C ILE A 146 18.33 -5.07 -10.07
N SER A 147 18.30 -5.55 -11.31
CA SER A 147 19.46 -5.81 -12.15
C SER A 147 19.86 -4.61 -13.01
N THR A 148 19.12 -4.38 -14.08
CA THR A 148 19.41 -3.36 -15.10
C THR A 148 19.20 -1.94 -14.59
N GLY A 149 18.18 -1.73 -13.75
CA GLY A 149 17.89 -0.44 -13.11
C GLY A 149 18.87 -0.08 -11.98
N GLY A 150 19.68 -1.05 -11.55
CA GLY A 150 20.73 -0.82 -10.56
C GLY A 150 20.22 -0.66 -9.13
N LEU A 151 19.00 -1.12 -8.81
CA LEU A 151 18.48 -1.02 -7.44
C LEU A 151 19.37 -1.79 -6.46
N ASP A 152 19.90 -2.96 -6.90
CA ASP A 152 20.84 -3.79 -6.12
C ASP A 152 20.40 -3.95 -4.65
N ALA A 153 19.10 -4.24 -4.47
CA ALA A 153 18.43 -4.41 -3.19
C ALA A 153 17.46 -5.59 -3.25
N ILE A 154 17.09 -6.12 -2.09
CA ILE A 154 16.03 -7.11 -1.98
C ILE A 154 14.68 -6.39 -2.05
N VAL A 155 13.76 -6.92 -2.84
CA VAL A 155 12.36 -6.47 -2.88
C VAL A 155 11.49 -7.55 -2.23
N VAL A 156 10.73 -7.17 -1.21
CA VAL A 156 9.76 -8.04 -0.53
C VAL A 156 8.37 -7.45 -0.74
N ALA A 157 7.49 -8.17 -1.42
CA ALA A 157 6.09 -7.78 -1.57
C ALA A 157 5.21 -8.64 -0.66
N ILE A 158 4.37 -8.00 0.15
CA ILE A 158 3.57 -8.68 1.17
C ILE A 158 2.11 -8.83 0.76
N GLY A 159 1.54 -10.02 1.00
CA GLY A 159 0.10 -10.25 1.01
C GLY A 159 -0.48 -9.95 2.38
N TYR A 160 -1.66 -9.39 2.43
CA TYR A 160 -2.38 -9.07 3.66
C TYR A 160 -3.88 -9.15 3.43
N ARG A 161 -4.67 -9.34 4.48
CA ARG A 161 -6.14 -9.39 4.38
C ARG A 161 -6.71 -8.05 3.94
N LEU A 162 -7.72 -8.14 3.09
CA LEU A 162 -8.39 -7.03 2.43
C LEU A 162 -9.88 -7.01 2.78
N ASN A 163 -10.57 -5.92 2.40
CA ASN A 163 -12.03 -5.76 2.47
C ASN A 163 -12.62 -6.26 3.81
N VAL A 164 -13.71 -7.00 3.77
CA VAL A 164 -14.35 -7.55 4.96
C VAL A 164 -13.43 -8.46 5.79
N PHE A 165 -12.46 -9.16 5.18
CA PHE A 165 -11.54 -10.04 5.89
C PHE A 165 -10.48 -9.28 6.69
N GLY A 166 -10.01 -8.15 6.16
CA GLY A 166 -8.94 -7.35 6.74
C GLY A 166 -9.40 -6.14 7.54
N PHE A 167 -10.63 -5.66 7.30
CA PHE A 167 -11.08 -4.37 7.81
C PHE A 167 -12.54 -4.35 8.31
N LEU A 168 -13.17 -5.51 8.54
CA LEU A 168 -14.38 -5.58 9.34
C LEU A 168 -14.05 -5.03 10.74
N ALA A 169 -14.86 -4.07 11.22
CA ALA A 169 -14.59 -3.40 12.47
C ALA A 169 -15.87 -3.03 13.22
N GLY A 170 -15.73 -2.75 14.51
CA GLY A 170 -16.80 -2.29 15.37
C GLY A 170 -16.63 -2.75 16.83
N ASP A 171 -17.46 -2.20 17.70
CA ASP A 171 -17.48 -2.57 19.14
C ASP A 171 -17.83 -4.06 19.33
N ASP A 172 -18.73 -4.60 18.50
CA ASP A 172 -19.09 -6.02 18.52
C ASP A 172 -17.87 -6.89 18.15
N VAL A 173 -17.05 -6.47 17.18
CA VAL A 173 -15.81 -7.17 16.81
C VAL A 173 -14.80 -7.10 17.95
N LEU A 174 -14.60 -5.94 18.56
CA LEU A 174 -13.71 -5.75 19.71
C LEU A 174 -14.14 -6.65 20.89
N SER A 175 -15.44 -6.67 21.21
CA SER A 175 -16.00 -7.49 22.27
C SER A 175 -15.82 -8.99 21.99
N ALA A 176 -16.13 -9.45 20.77
CA ALA A 176 -16.03 -10.85 20.36
C ALA A 176 -14.57 -11.37 20.29
N THR A 177 -13.60 -10.47 20.13
CA THR A 177 -12.16 -10.81 20.19
C THR A 177 -11.59 -10.71 21.61
N GLY A 178 -12.41 -10.42 22.62
CA GLY A 178 -11.96 -10.25 24.00
C GLY A 178 -11.10 -9.00 24.21
N GLY A 179 -11.30 -7.96 23.40
CA GLY A 179 -10.52 -6.72 23.44
C GLY A 179 -9.19 -6.78 22.69
N GLU A 180 -8.91 -7.86 21.98
CA GLU A 180 -7.64 -8.05 21.26
C GLU A 180 -7.53 -7.14 20.03
N ALA A 181 -8.62 -6.98 19.27
CA ALA A 181 -8.69 -6.12 18.09
C ALA A 181 -10.13 -5.75 17.76
N GLY A 182 -10.37 -4.46 17.51
CA GLY A 182 -11.66 -3.94 17.06
C GLY A 182 -11.79 -3.85 15.54
N GLY A 183 -10.73 -4.22 14.81
CA GLY A 183 -10.58 -4.13 13.35
C GLY A 183 -9.13 -4.12 12.95
N ASN A 184 -8.82 -3.49 11.78
CA ASN A 184 -7.44 -3.27 11.31
C ASN A 184 -6.61 -4.55 11.11
N PHE A 185 -7.26 -5.70 10.89
CA PHE A 185 -6.55 -7.00 10.76
C PHE A 185 -5.54 -6.98 9.62
N GLY A 186 -5.85 -6.29 8.51
CA GLY A 186 -4.91 -6.11 7.41
C GLY A 186 -3.67 -5.28 7.78
N LEU A 187 -3.80 -4.28 8.66
CA LEU A 187 -2.65 -3.53 9.17
C LEU A 187 -1.80 -4.40 10.14
N TRP A 188 -2.45 -5.23 10.96
CA TRP A 188 -1.76 -6.21 11.80
C TRP A 188 -1.02 -7.26 10.97
N ASP A 189 -1.58 -7.71 9.84
CA ASP A 189 -0.91 -8.61 8.89
C ASP A 189 0.36 -7.98 8.32
N GLN A 190 0.27 -6.73 7.88
CA GLN A 190 1.42 -5.96 7.37
C GLN A 190 2.50 -5.81 8.45
N ARG A 191 2.10 -5.59 9.71
CA ARG A 191 3.03 -5.52 10.85
C ARG A 191 3.73 -6.85 11.07
N ALA A 192 2.98 -7.96 11.10
CA ALA A 192 3.55 -9.30 11.24
C ALA A 192 4.53 -9.63 10.10
N ALA A 193 4.21 -9.24 8.85
CA ALA A 193 5.12 -9.41 7.73
C ALA A 193 6.42 -8.60 7.90
N ALA A 194 6.33 -7.36 8.38
CA ALA A 194 7.51 -6.53 8.64
C ALA A 194 8.39 -7.09 9.76
N GLU A 195 7.78 -7.64 10.80
CA GLU A 195 8.50 -8.31 11.88
C GLU A 195 9.15 -9.62 11.40
N TRP A 196 8.45 -10.38 10.55
CA TRP A 196 9.02 -11.55 9.90
C TRP A 196 10.25 -11.16 9.03
N VAL A 197 10.15 -10.07 8.28
CA VAL A 197 11.28 -9.55 7.46
C VAL A 197 12.47 -9.21 8.37
N ARG A 198 12.26 -8.47 9.46
CA ARG A 198 13.33 -8.19 10.45
C ARG A 198 14.05 -9.47 10.89
N ASP A 199 13.28 -10.51 11.19
CA ASP A 199 13.80 -11.72 11.82
C ASP A 199 14.41 -12.70 10.82
N ASN A 200 14.01 -12.64 9.53
CA ASN A 200 14.37 -13.68 8.55
C ASN A 200 15.12 -13.18 7.32
N ILE A 201 15.10 -11.88 7.00
CA ILE A 201 15.64 -11.39 5.73
C ILE A 201 17.16 -11.56 5.60
N ALA A 202 17.86 -11.69 6.72
CA ALA A 202 19.29 -11.97 6.74
C ALA A 202 19.66 -13.31 6.08
N HIS A 203 18.77 -14.31 6.13
CA HIS A 203 18.95 -15.57 5.42
C HIS A 203 18.96 -15.40 3.89
N PHE A 204 18.32 -14.34 3.39
CA PHE A 204 18.31 -13.95 1.98
C PHE A 204 19.44 -12.95 1.64
N CYS A 205 20.39 -12.77 2.54
CA CYS A 205 21.46 -11.76 2.48
C CYS A 205 20.92 -10.30 2.53
N GLY A 206 19.73 -10.08 3.10
CA GLY A 206 19.20 -8.74 3.35
C GLY A 206 19.74 -8.14 4.65
N ASP A 207 19.79 -6.82 4.69
CA ASP A 207 20.14 -6.07 5.90
C ASP A 207 18.85 -5.65 6.64
N PRO A 208 18.51 -6.29 7.77
CA PRO A 208 17.33 -5.94 8.55
C PRO A 208 17.40 -4.54 9.17
N GLU A 209 18.59 -3.93 9.26
CA GLU A 209 18.79 -2.58 9.75
C GLU A 209 18.67 -1.53 8.64
N ASN A 210 18.52 -1.95 7.37
CA ASN A 210 18.45 -1.07 6.21
C ASN A 210 17.18 -1.33 5.39
N VAL A 211 16.03 -1.09 6.01
CA VAL A 211 14.71 -1.36 5.41
C VAL A 211 14.05 -0.05 4.98
N THR A 212 13.65 0.03 3.72
CA THR A 212 12.75 1.05 3.16
C THR A 212 11.34 0.47 3.09
N LEU A 213 10.42 1.00 3.90
CA LEU A 213 9.00 0.67 3.80
C LEU A 213 8.39 1.46 2.66
N ALA A 214 7.79 0.80 1.70
CA ALA A 214 7.29 1.40 0.48
C ALA A 214 5.86 0.94 0.18
N GLY A 215 5.05 1.83 -0.37
CA GLY A 215 3.69 1.49 -0.77
C GLY A 215 3.07 2.52 -1.70
N ARG A 216 1.98 2.12 -2.37
CA ARG A 216 1.23 2.99 -3.25
C ARG A 216 -0.25 3.00 -2.89
N SER A 217 -0.91 4.17 -3.02
CA SER A 217 -2.34 4.27 -2.75
C SER A 217 -2.66 3.80 -1.31
N ALA A 218 -3.61 2.89 -1.11
CA ALA A 218 -3.85 2.28 0.19
C ALA A 218 -2.58 1.67 0.83
N GLY A 219 -1.60 1.23 0.03
CA GLY A 219 -0.29 0.81 0.53
C GLY A 219 0.54 1.98 1.08
N ALA A 220 0.48 3.17 0.47
CA ALA A 220 1.14 4.37 1.01
C ALA A 220 0.46 4.86 2.30
N TYR A 221 -0.88 4.80 2.37
CA TYR A 221 -1.61 4.97 3.63
C TYR A 221 -1.10 3.99 4.70
N SER A 222 -0.94 2.72 4.32
CA SER A 222 -0.40 1.69 5.23
C SER A 222 1.02 2.01 5.68
N VAL A 223 1.88 2.53 4.79
CA VAL A 223 3.25 2.96 5.15
C VAL A 223 3.21 4.00 6.26
N GLU A 224 2.36 5.01 6.15
CA GLU A 224 2.21 6.03 7.20
C GLU A 224 1.63 5.44 8.49
N ALA A 225 0.60 4.59 8.41
CA ALA A 225 0.03 3.91 9.57
C ALA A 225 1.05 3.01 10.29
N GLN A 226 1.89 2.29 9.55
CA GLN A 226 2.98 1.47 10.12
C GLN A 226 4.07 2.33 10.76
N MET A 227 4.42 3.47 10.17
CA MET A 227 5.38 4.42 10.77
C MET A 227 4.83 4.99 12.08
N LEU A 228 3.56 5.38 12.12
CA LEU A 228 2.90 5.87 13.33
C LEU A 228 2.84 4.81 14.42
N TYR A 229 2.50 3.57 14.07
CA TYR A 229 2.53 2.45 15.01
C TYR A 229 3.95 2.20 15.54
N ASP A 230 4.96 2.33 14.69
CA ASP A 230 6.36 2.16 15.09
C ASP A 230 6.82 3.22 16.11
N PHE A 231 6.29 4.44 16.02
CA PHE A 231 6.62 5.53 16.94
C PHE A 231 5.80 5.49 18.24
N ARG A 232 4.53 5.11 18.21
CA ARG A 232 3.61 5.22 19.35
C ARG A 232 3.08 3.90 19.89
N GLY A 233 2.95 2.88 19.05
CA GLY A 233 2.28 1.62 19.39
C GLY A 233 3.23 0.44 19.61
N ALA A 234 4.53 0.64 19.38
CA ALA A 234 5.50 -0.44 19.57
C ALA A 234 5.63 -0.80 21.06
N PRO A 235 5.82 -2.10 21.39
CA PRO A 235 6.00 -2.55 22.78
C PRO A 235 7.12 -1.79 23.49
N GLU A 236 6.91 -1.50 24.79
CA GLU A 236 7.93 -0.90 25.64
C GLU A 236 9.24 -1.70 25.56
N GLY A 237 10.36 -0.99 25.47
CA GLY A 237 11.71 -1.62 25.35
C GLY A 237 12.20 -1.84 23.94
N ARG A 238 11.40 -1.56 22.90
CA ARG A 238 11.92 -1.56 21.53
C ARG A 238 12.85 -0.37 21.31
N GLN A 239 14.13 -0.65 21.11
CA GLN A 239 15.16 0.38 21.02
C GLN A 239 15.29 1.02 19.64
N LYS A 240 14.75 0.38 18.57
CA LYS A 240 14.92 0.84 17.18
C LYS A 240 13.65 0.65 16.35
N SER A 241 13.41 1.60 15.46
CA SER A 241 12.40 1.46 14.40
C SER A 241 12.71 0.28 13.47
N LEU A 242 11.65 -0.36 12.92
CA LEU A 242 11.80 -1.40 11.89
C LEU A 242 12.29 -0.85 10.55
N TYR A 243 12.14 0.44 10.34
CA TYR A 243 12.37 1.09 9.05
C TYR A 243 13.37 2.24 9.19
N ARG A 244 14.03 2.60 8.09
CA ARG A 244 14.90 3.78 8.00
C ARG A 244 14.38 4.81 7.01
N ARG A 245 13.57 4.37 6.06
CA ARG A 245 13.02 5.20 4.99
C ARG A 245 11.59 4.79 4.72
N VAL A 246 10.80 5.76 4.28
CA VAL A 246 9.43 5.54 3.83
C VAL A 246 9.26 6.08 2.42
N PHE A 247 8.69 5.27 1.54
CA PHE A 247 8.30 5.67 0.19
C PHE A 247 6.78 5.58 0.05
N MET A 248 6.13 6.71 -0.11
CA MET A 248 4.69 6.87 -0.18
C MET A 248 4.28 7.38 -1.56
N ALA A 249 3.75 6.50 -2.40
CA ALA A 249 3.30 6.85 -3.74
C ALA A 249 1.78 7.06 -3.75
N SER A 250 1.34 8.27 -4.07
CA SER A 250 -0.07 8.65 -4.29
C SER A 250 -1.01 8.31 -3.13
N ASN A 251 -0.62 8.58 -1.90
CA ASN A 251 -1.51 8.66 -0.71
C ASN A 251 -0.77 9.17 0.53
N ALA A 252 -1.53 9.75 1.46
CA ALA A 252 -1.19 9.98 2.86
C ALA A 252 -2.49 10.03 3.68
N ILE A 253 -2.41 10.04 5.02
CA ILE A 253 -3.61 10.01 5.89
C ILE A 253 -4.18 11.42 6.06
N PRO A 254 -5.39 11.70 5.56
CA PRO A 254 -5.93 13.07 5.52
C PRO A 254 -6.60 13.51 6.82
N ALA A 255 -7.19 12.56 7.52
CA ALA A 255 -8.06 12.80 8.66
C ALA A 255 -7.99 11.63 9.63
N GLN A 256 -8.49 11.85 10.86
CA GLN A 256 -8.69 10.74 11.79
C GLN A 256 -9.60 9.70 11.15
N PRO A 257 -9.20 8.42 11.07
CA PRO A 257 -10.08 7.37 10.60
C PRO A 257 -11.36 7.26 11.44
N LYS A 258 -12.42 6.73 10.85
CA LYS A 258 -13.67 6.46 11.54
C LYS A 258 -13.43 5.72 12.85
N SER A 259 -14.17 6.07 13.88
CA SER A 259 -14.21 5.32 15.15
C SER A 259 -14.92 3.99 14.97
N LEU A 260 -14.80 3.08 15.96
CA LEU A 260 -15.58 1.84 15.99
C LEU A 260 -17.09 2.12 15.98
N ALA A 261 -17.52 3.19 16.64
CA ALA A 261 -18.92 3.62 16.65
C ALA A 261 -19.40 4.09 15.26
N ASP A 262 -18.57 4.80 14.50
CA ASP A 262 -18.92 5.28 13.14
C ASP A 262 -19.12 4.14 12.13
N VAL A 263 -18.46 3.00 12.34
CA VAL A 263 -18.55 1.84 11.43
C VAL A 263 -19.57 0.79 11.90
N ARG A 264 -20.26 1.03 13.03
CA ARG A 264 -21.28 0.11 13.54
C ARG A 264 -22.36 -0.20 12.48
N GLY A 265 -22.83 0.82 11.77
CA GLY A 265 -23.84 0.63 10.71
C GLY A 265 -23.38 -0.30 9.60
N GLN A 266 -22.09 -0.34 9.25
CA GLN A 266 -21.53 -1.26 8.28
C GLN A 266 -21.55 -2.71 8.78
N PHE A 267 -21.23 -2.95 10.06
CA PHE A 267 -21.34 -4.27 10.68
C PHE A 267 -22.78 -4.74 10.74
N ASP A 268 -23.71 -3.87 11.16
CA ASP A 268 -25.13 -4.18 11.24
C ASP A 268 -25.73 -4.49 9.87
N GLU A 269 -25.36 -3.75 8.82
CA GLU A 269 -25.76 -4.05 7.42
C GLU A 269 -25.27 -5.43 6.97
N LEU A 270 -24.03 -5.81 7.30
CA LEU A 270 -23.50 -7.13 6.96
C LEU A 270 -24.26 -8.23 7.70
N CYS A 271 -24.54 -8.06 9.00
CA CYS A 271 -25.37 -8.98 9.78
C CYS A 271 -26.77 -9.13 9.18
N ALA A 272 -27.44 -8.02 8.88
CA ALA A 272 -28.77 -8.02 8.28
C ALA A 272 -28.79 -8.69 6.91
N HIS A 273 -27.76 -8.48 6.08
CA HIS A 273 -27.64 -9.15 4.77
C HIS A 273 -27.67 -10.68 4.89
N PHE A 274 -27.07 -11.23 5.95
CA PHE A 274 -27.05 -12.67 6.21
C PHE A 274 -28.17 -13.16 7.14
N GLY A 275 -29.12 -12.30 7.51
CA GLY A 275 -30.22 -12.65 8.40
C GLY A 275 -29.78 -12.97 9.83
N VAL A 276 -28.66 -12.41 10.27
CA VAL A 276 -28.17 -12.53 11.65
C VAL A 276 -29.01 -11.64 12.56
N ASP A 277 -29.59 -12.25 13.59
CA ASP A 277 -30.47 -11.54 14.54
C ASP A 277 -29.70 -10.45 15.31
N ALA A 278 -30.23 -9.24 15.30
CA ALA A 278 -29.64 -8.10 16.00
C ALA A 278 -29.57 -8.30 17.53
N GLY A 279 -30.44 -9.11 18.10
CA GLY A 279 -30.51 -9.41 19.53
C GLY A 279 -29.43 -10.39 20.04
N LEU A 280 -28.67 -11.02 19.15
CA LEU A 280 -27.59 -11.92 19.53
C LEU A 280 -26.41 -11.16 20.14
N SER A 281 -25.65 -11.86 20.98
CA SER A 281 -24.37 -11.34 21.50
C SER A 281 -23.35 -11.12 20.36
N ALA A 282 -22.37 -10.27 20.59
CA ALA A 282 -21.29 -9.99 19.66
C ALA A 282 -20.56 -11.27 19.20
N GLY A 283 -20.29 -12.19 20.12
CA GLY A 283 -19.67 -13.48 19.81
C GLY A 283 -20.53 -14.34 18.87
N GLU A 284 -21.82 -14.49 19.18
CA GLU A 284 -22.75 -15.27 18.36
C GLU A 284 -22.88 -14.68 16.95
N LYS A 285 -23.02 -13.36 16.82
CA LYS A 285 -23.03 -12.67 15.51
C LYS A 285 -21.79 -12.98 14.69
N LEU A 286 -20.61 -12.84 15.30
CA LEU A 286 -19.33 -13.05 14.62
C LEU A 286 -19.14 -14.53 14.23
N ASP A 287 -19.58 -15.49 15.06
CA ASP A 287 -19.50 -16.92 14.76
C ASP A 287 -20.44 -17.32 13.61
N LEU A 288 -21.63 -16.74 13.53
CA LEU A 288 -22.54 -16.92 12.39
C LEU A 288 -21.94 -16.38 11.09
N LEU A 289 -21.28 -15.22 11.15
CA LEU A 289 -20.56 -14.66 10.00
C LEU A 289 -19.31 -15.48 9.65
N ARG A 290 -18.58 -16.06 10.63
CA ARG A 290 -17.48 -17.02 10.39
C ARG A 290 -17.93 -18.28 9.68
N GLY A 291 -19.18 -18.69 9.86
CA GLY A 291 -19.78 -19.80 9.14
C GLY A 291 -20.04 -19.56 7.65
N LYS A 292 -19.91 -18.31 7.17
CA LYS A 292 -20.09 -17.98 5.75
C LYS A 292 -18.81 -18.28 4.97
N SER A 293 -18.98 -18.76 3.74
CA SER A 293 -17.86 -18.93 2.82
C SER A 293 -17.23 -17.60 2.42
N ALA A 294 -15.99 -17.64 1.96
CA ALA A 294 -15.31 -16.45 1.47
C ALA A 294 -16.04 -15.80 0.29
N ASP A 295 -16.59 -16.62 -0.62
CA ASP A 295 -17.34 -16.12 -1.78
C ASP A 295 -18.64 -15.43 -1.37
N GLU A 296 -19.40 -15.99 -0.40
CA GLU A 296 -20.61 -15.34 0.14
C GLU A 296 -20.28 -13.95 0.73
N LEU A 297 -19.21 -13.87 1.51
CA LEU A 297 -18.78 -12.58 2.11
C LEU A 297 -18.36 -11.58 1.04
N VAL A 298 -17.57 -11.98 0.05
CA VAL A 298 -17.16 -11.11 -1.07
C VAL A 298 -18.36 -10.66 -1.91
N ASP A 299 -19.35 -11.55 -2.11
CA ASP A 299 -20.57 -11.26 -2.86
C ASP A 299 -21.55 -10.33 -2.12
N ALA A 300 -21.44 -10.25 -0.80
CA ALA A 300 -22.21 -9.34 0.03
C ALA A 300 -21.72 -7.88 -0.10
N ILE A 301 -20.41 -7.66 -0.21
CA ILE A 301 -19.80 -6.33 -0.17
C ILE A 301 -20.50 -5.31 -1.09
N PRO A 302 -20.66 -5.54 -2.41
CA PRO A 302 -21.28 -4.57 -3.30
C PRO A 302 -22.77 -4.32 -3.05
N LYS A 303 -23.41 -5.09 -2.17
CA LYS A 303 -24.83 -4.95 -1.81
C LYS A 303 -25.04 -4.07 -0.58
N LEU A 304 -23.96 -3.74 0.13
CA LEU A 304 -23.99 -2.84 1.28
C LEU A 304 -23.96 -1.38 0.81
N LYS A 305 -24.60 -0.49 1.54
CA LYS A 305 -24.48 0.97 1.35
C LYS A 305 -23.08 1.43 1.74
N ASN A 306 -22.59 0.92 2.88
CA ASN A 306 -21.24 1.14 3.37
C ASN A 306 -20.33 -0.01 2.91
N HIS A 307 -20.04 -0.06 1.60
CA HIS A 307 -19.35 -1.19 0.95
C HIS A 307 -17.82 -1.14 1.04
N THR A 308 -17.23 -0.05 1.58
CA THR A 308 -15.77 0.11 1.61
C THR A 308 -15.24 -0.09 3.03
N PHE A 309 -14.62 -1.24 3.28
CA PHE A 309 -13.99 -1.58 4.56
C PHE A 309 -12.59 -0.95 4.62
N ARG A 310 -12.32 -0.14 5.64
CA ARG A 310 -11.10 0.68 5.75
C ARG A 310 -10.53 0.63 7.16
N PRO A 311 -9.27 1.09 7.36
CA PRO A 311 -8.73 1.30 8.70
C PRO A 311 -9.64 2.18 9.57
N VAL A 312 -9.70 1.84 10.85
CA VAL A 312 -10.51 2.53 11.87
C VAL A 312 -9.64 2.96 13.04
N THR A 313 -10.09 3.97 13.77
CA THR A 313 -9.55 4.32 15.09
C THR A 313 -10.03 3.30 16.11
N ASP A 314 -9.15 2.42 16.55
CA ASP A 314 -9.42 1.34 17.50
C ASP A 314 -8.61 1.47 18.81
N ASP A 315 -7.76 2.50 18.90
CA ASP A 315 -6.83 2.76 20.02
C ASP A 315 -5.86 1.60 20.32
N LEU A 316 -5.77 0.64 19.39
CA LEU A 316 -4.86 -0.51 19.46
C LEU A 316 -3.80 -0.46 18.36
N PHE A 317 -4.19 -0.23 17.13
CA PHE A 317 -3.29 0.02 15.99
C PHE A 317 -3.30 1.47 15.57
N VAL A 318 -4.47 2.04 15.37
CA VAL A 318 -4.68 3.45 15.03
C VAL A 318 -5.22 4.18 16.26
N HIS A 319 -4.41 5.06 16.82
CA HIS A 319 -4.75 5.79 18.03
C HIS A 319 -5.58 7.04 17.76
N SER A 320 -6.47 7.37 18.69
CA SER A 320 -7.13 8.67 18.76
C SER A 320 -6.09 9.80 18.82
N GLY A 321 -6.41 10.97 18.25
CA GLY A 321 -5.47 12.10 18.18
C GLY A 321 -4.31 11.89 17.22
N MET A 322 -4.43 10.98 16.26
CA MET A 322 -3.37 10.70 15.27
C MET A 322 -3.05 11.93 14.41
N VAL A 323 -4.06 12.70 14.01
CA VAL A 323 -3.88 13.91 13.18
C VAL A 323 -3.14 15.00 13.95
N GLU A 324 -3.46 15.18 15.24
CA GLU A 324 -2.77 16.10 16.12
C GLU A 324 -1.32 15.68 16.33
N TYR A 325 -1.07 14.39 16.48
CA TYR A 325 0.27 13.84 16.61
C TYR A 325 1.10 14.06 15.36
N LEU A 326 0.57 13.76 14.17
CA LEU A 326 1.24 14.02 12.88
C LEU A 326 1.68 15.48 12.71
N GLN A 327 0.98 16.43 13.33
CA GLN A 327 1.28 17.86 13.27
C GLN A 327 2.14 18.35 14.42
N SER A 328 2.50 17.46 15.35
CA SER A 328 3.24 17.82 16.55
C SER A 328 4.76 17.84 16.35
N LYS A 329 5.42 18.59 17.24
CA LYS A 329 6.89 18.54 17.33
C LYS A 329 7.38 17.14 17.75
N GLU A 330 6.61 16.42 18.57
CA GLU A 330 6.95 15.06 19.02
C GLU A 330 7.12 14.11 17.83
N PHE A 331 6.20 14.13 16.88
CA PHE A 331 6.30 13.34 15.65
C PHE A 331 7.54 13.69 14.83
N ALA A 332 7.82 14.99 14.65
CA ALA A 332 9.00 15.45 13.92
C ALA A 332 10.32 15.08 14.63
N ASP A 333 10.33 15.13 15.96
CA ASP A 333 11.48 14.72 16.76
C ASP A 333 11.73 13.21 16.66
N GLU A 334 10.68 12.36 16.72
CA GLU A 334 10.81 10.91 16.53
C GLU A 334 11.22 10.55 15.11
N PHE A 335 10.70 11.26 14.10
CA PHE A 335 11.12 11.11 12.71
C PHE A 335 12.63 11.37 12.55
N THR A 336 13.11 12.46 13.12
CA THR A 336 14.53 12.86 13.08
C THR A 336 15.41 11.90 13.88
N LYS A 337 15.03 11.58 15.11
CA LYS A 337 15.76 10.69 16.03
C LYS A 337 15.90 9.28 15.46
N SER A 338 14.87 8.78 14.80
CA SER A 338 14.88 7.46 14.14
C SER A 338 15.65 7.47 12.82
N GLY A 339 16.13 8.63 12.36
CA GLY A 339 16.90 8.78 11.13
C GLY A 339 16.08 8.56 9.85
N TYR A 340 14.76 8.82 9.91
CA TYR A 340 13.88 8.62 8.75
C TYR A 340 14.20 9.59 7.62
N LYS A 341 14.07 9.05 6.39
CA LYS A 341 13.92 9.85 5.16
C LYS A 341 12.62 9.47 4.49
N MET A 342 11.99 10.42 3.81
CA MET A 342 10.70 10.24 3.13
C MET A 342 10.84 10.56 1.64
N LEU A 343 10.35 9.66 0.79
CA LEU A 343 10.06 9.92 -0.63
C LEU A 343 8.54 9.86 -0.79
N ILE A 344 7.95 10.98 -1.20
CA ILE A 344 6.48 11.10 -1.32
C ILE A 344 6.11 11.85 -2.59
N GLY A 345 5.07 11.41 -3.28
CA GLY A 345 4.63 12.11 -4.49
C GLY A 345 3.38 11.53 -5.11
N GLU A 346 3.06 12.03 -6.31
CA GLU A 346 1.76 11.87 -6.92
C GLU A 346 1.84 11.83 -8.46
N MET A 347 0.73 11.45 -9.08
CA MET A 347 0.48 11.59 -10.51
C MET A 347 -0.21 12.93 -10.80
N LEU A 348 -0.08 13.43 -12.02
CA LEU A 348 -0.68 14.71 -12.42
C LEU A 348 -2.22 14.69 -12.30
N ASN A 349 -2.87 13.63 -12.78
CA ASN A 349 -4.32 13.49 -12.86
C ASN A 349 -4.83 12.33 -11.99
N GLU A 350 -4.62 12.41 -10.68
CA GLU A 350 -5.05 11.38 -9.73
C GLU A 350 -6.55 11.07 -9.85
N GLU A 351 -7.37 12.09 -10.10
CA GLU A 351 -8.84 12.03 -10.16
C GLU A 351 -9.39 11.07 -11.20
N GLY A 352 -8.68 10.85 -12.31
CA GLY A 352 -9.16 10.05 -13.43
C GLY A 352 -9.54 8.62 -13.04
N LEU A 353 -8.73 7.95 -12.21
CA LEU A 353 -9.05 6.61 -11.72
C LEU A 353 -10.10 6.67 -10.60
N TYR A 354 -10.02 7.64 -9.69
CA TYR A 354 -10.96 7.73 -8.57
C TYR A 354 -12.39 7.96 -9.04
N SER A 355 -12.61 8.74 -10.12
CA SER A 355 -13.94 8.95 -10.71
C SER A 355 -14.58 7.67 -11.27
N ALA A 356 -13.79 6.60 -11.50
CA ALA A 356 -14.27 5.34 -12.02
C ALA A 356 -14.44 4.24 -10.95
N PHE A 357 -13.94 4.45 -9.72
CA PHE A 357 -14.03 3.44 -8.66
C PHE A 357 -15.18 3.74 -7.70
N ALA A 358 -16.26 2.98 -7.81
CA ALA A 358 -17.48 3.12 -7.00
C ALA A 358 -17.97 4.58 -6.91
N PRO A 359 -18.13 5.29 -8.05
CA PRO A 359 -18.62 6.67 -8.06
C PRO A 359 -20.10 6.74 -7.71
N PRO A 360 -20.67 7.96 -7.49
CA PRO A 360 -22.11 8.12 -7.36
C PRO A 360 -22.84 7.58 -8.59
N THR A 361 -23.99 6.96 -8.35
CA THR A 361 -24.85 6.37 -9.40
C THR A 361 -25.98 7.29 -9.82
N GLU A 362 -26.15 8.42 -9.14
CA GLU A 362 -27.16 9.45 -9.42
C GLU A 362 -26.51 10.84 -9.35
N PRO A 363 -26.99 11.79 -10.17
CA PRO A 363 -26.47 13.16 -10.20
C PRO A 363 -27.06 13.99 -9.04
N THR A 364 -26.82 13.57 -7.79
CA THR A 364 -27.38 14.21 -6.59
C THR A 364 -26.34 14.38 -5.50
N LEU A 365 -26.52 15.41 -4.67
CA LEU A 365 -25.68 15.64 -3.49
C LEU A 365 -25.74 14.45 -2.51
N GLU A 366 -26.89 13.80 -2.39
CA GLU A 366 -27.08 12.66 -1.50
C GLU A 366 -26.23 11.47 -1.96
N ALA A 367 -26.26 11.14 -3.28
CA ALA A 367 -25.44 10.08 -3.84
C ALA A 367 -23.94 10.39 -3.74
N LEU A 368 -23.53 11.63 -4.01
CA LEU A 368 -22.15 12.08 -3.81
C LEU A 368 -21.71 11.91 -2.34
N ARG A 369 -22.53 12.40 -1.40
CA ARG A 369 -22.26 12.32 0.04
C ARG A 369 -22.14 10.89 0.52
N LEU A 370 -23.03 9.99 0.06
CA LEU A 370 -22.95 8.56 0.38
C LEU A 370 -21.59 7.97 -0.05
N GLN A 371 -21.14 8.26 -1.27
CA GLN A 371 -19.87 7.71 -1.75
C GLN A 371 -18.65 8.32 -1.03
N ILE A 372 -18.65 9.63 -0.75
CA ILE A 372 -17.58 10.26 0.04
C ILE A 372 -17.57 9.71 1.49
N SER A 373 -18.74 9.41 2.06
CA SER A 373 -18.84 8.82 3.41
C SER A 373 -18.27 7.41 3.52
N ASN A 374 -18.06 6.70 2.41
CA ASN A 374 -17.29 5.45 2.41
C ASN A 374 -15.80 5.67 2.74
N TYR A 375 -15.28 6.88 2.54
CA TYR A 375 -13.86 7.23 2.79
C TYR A 375 -13.66 7.92 4.15
N TYR A 376 -14.58 8.77 4.58
CA TYR A 376 -14.39 9.67 5.72
C TYR A 376 -15.52 9.54 6.74
N ALA A 377 -15.24 9.99 7.97
CA ALA A 377 -16.26 10.20 8.99
C ALA A 377 -17.29 11.26 8.53
N PRO A 378 -18.53 11.26 9.07
CA PRO A 378 -19.61 12.11 8.57
C PRO A 378 -19.27 13.61 8.57
N ASP A 379 -18.62 14.09 9.63
CA ASP A 379 -18.22 15.50 9.77
C ASP A 379 -17.13 15.90 8.78
N VAL A 380 -16.16 15.01 8.52
CA VAL A 380 -15.13 15.23 7.49
C VAL A 380 -15.75 15.23 6.10
N THR A 381 -16.71 14.33 5.84
CA THR A 381 -17.44 14.25 4.58
C THR A 381 -18.10 15.58 4.24
N ASP A 382 -18.84 16.15 5.21
CA ASP A 382 -19.57 17.41 4.99
C ASP A 382 -18.62 18.60 4.80
N ARG A 383 -17.56 18.70 5.61
CA ARG A 383 -16.57 19.76 5.46
C ARG A 383 -15.85 19.69 4.11
N ALA A 384 -15.51 18.47 3.65
CA ALA A 384 -14.84 18.26 2.38
C ALA A 384 -15.71 18.71 1.21
N ILE A 385 -16.96 18.25 1.15
CA ILE A 385 -17.90 18.61 0.05
C ILE A 385 -18.09 20.11 -0.05
N GLN A 386 -18.19 20.82 1.08
CA GLN A 386 -18.39 22.29 1.12
C GLN A 386 -17.26 23.09 0.47
N GLN A 387 -16.08 22.50 0.23
CA GLN A 387 -14.97 23.19 -0.42
C GLN A 387 -15.07 23.22 -1.94
N TYR A 388 -16.04 22.54 -2.51
CA TYR A 388 -16.15 22.38 -3.96
C TYR A 388 -17.49 22.95 -4.47
N LYS A 389 -17.43 23.54 -5.66
CA LYS A 389 -18.64 23.95 -6.38
C LYS A 389 -19.36 22.70 -6.88
N LEU A 390 -20.62 22.53 -6.49
CA LEU A 390 -21.46 21.45 -6.99
C LEU A 390 -21.77 21.64 -8.48
N PRO A 391 -21.90 20.54 -9.26
CA PRO A 391 -22.34 20.65 -10.65
C PRO A 391 -23.73 21.30 -10.76
N GLU A 392 -23.86 22.17 -11.73
CA GLU A 392 -25.18 22.78 -12.08
C GLU A 392 -25.96 21.91 -13.08
N SER A 393 -25.34 20.85 -13.58
CA SER A 393 -25.92 19.95 -14.57
C SER A 393 -26.46 18.68 -13.94
N ASP A 394 -27.47 18.08 -14.59
CA ASP A 394 -28.01 16.76 -14.24
C ASP A 394 -27.22 15.61 -14.91
N LYS A 395 -26.02 15.89 -15.44
CA LYS A 395 -25.17 14.87 -16.04
C LYS A 395 -24.44 14.10 -14.96
N LEU A 396 -24.59 12.78 -14.95
CA LEU A 396 -23.97 11.91 -13.98
C LEU A 396 -22.44 12.03 -14.00
N GLU A 397 -21.85 12.18 -15.19
CA GLU A 397 -20.40 12.29 -15.39
C GLU A 397 -19.78 13.46 -14.63
N ASP A 398 -20.48 14.60 -14.53
CA ASP A 398 -19.99 15.79 -13.82
C ASP A 398 -19.89 15.51 -12.30
N TRP A 399 -20.86 14.77 -11.75
CA TRP A 399 -20.85 14.35 -10.34
C TRP A 399 -19.79 13.28 -10.06
N GLN A 400 -19.55 12.38 -11.01
CA GLN A 400 -18.50 11.38 -10.92
C GLN A 400 -17.10 12.03 -10.98
N GLN A 401 -16.93 13.05 -11.83
CA GLN A 401 -15.70 13.84 -11.87
C GLN A 401 -15.46 14.60 -10.56
N LEU A 402 -16.49 15.25 -10.02
CA LEU A 402 -16.40 15.93 -8.73
C LEU A 402 -16.04 14.94 -7.60
N PHE A 403 -16.67 13.76 -7.58
CA PHE A 403 -16.30 12.70 -6.64
C PHE A 403 -14.83 12.34 -6.75
N GLY A 404 -14.34 12.08 -7.97
CA GLY A 404 -12.93 11.76 -8.22
C GLY A 404 -11.98 12.85 -7.74
N LEU A 405 -12.35 14.14 -7.95
CA LEU A 405 -11.56 15.28 -7.49
C LEU A 405 -11.51 15.36 -5.96
N ILE A 406 -12.65 15.26 -5.27
CA ILE A 406 -12.72 15.29 -3.80
C ILE A 406 -11.90 14.16 -3.20
N VAL A 407 -12.04 12.94 -3.73
CA VAL A 407 -11.30 11.78 -3.20
C VAL A 407 -9.82 11.89 -3.48
N SER A 408 -9.41 12.32 -4.69
CA SER A 408 -7.99 12.46 -5.03
C SER A 408 -7.31 13.58 -4.24
N ASP A 409 -7.97 14.72 -4.07
CA ASP A 409 -7.44 15.81 -3.24
C ASP A 409 -7.34 15.37 -1.77
N GLY A 410 -8.38 14.67 -1.26
CA GLY A 410 -8.42 14.23 0.13
C GLY A 410 -7.56 13.01 0.46
N GLN A 411 -7.26 12.13 -0.49
CA GLN A 411 -6.44 10.94 -0.23
C GLN A 411 -4.97 11.14 -0.63
N VAL A 412 -4.68 12.02 -1.57
CA VAL A 412 -3.34 12.14 -2.16
C VAL A 412 -2.75 13.52 -1.94
N ARG A 413 -3.39 14.55 -2.53
CA ARG A 413 -2.73 15.85 -2.71
C ARG A 413 -2.67 16.68 -1.43
N ALA A 414 -3.78 16.85 -0.75
CA ALA A 414 -3.85 17.66 0.46
C ALA A 414 -3.11 17.03 1.65
N PRO A 415 -3.30 15.72 1.96
CA PRO A 415 -2.62 15.12 3.11
C PRO A 415 -1.10 15.02 2.93
N SER A 416 -0.60 14.75 1.72
CA SER A 416 0.84 14.72 1.47
C SER A 416 1.50 16.07 1.77
N ARG A 417 0.85 17.18 1.39
CA ARG A 417 1.35 18.53 1.69
C ARG A 417 1.24 18.88 3.16
N ALA A 418 0.14 18.51 3.80
CA ALA A 418 -0.04 18.71 5.24
C ALA A 418 1.03 17.97 6.06
N LEU A 419 1.32 16.71 5.71
CA LEU A 419 2.33 15.90 6.37
C LEU A 419 3.74 16.50 6.22
N VAL A 420 4.16 16.81 4.99
CA VAL A 420 5.52 17.34 4.77
C VAL A 420 5.68 18.73 5.38
N LYS A 421 4.62 19.56 5.31
CA LYS A 421 4.65 20.88 5.98
C LYS A 421 4.81 20.73 7.48
N ALA A 422 4.08 19.83 8.11
CA ALA A 422 4.18 19.59 9.55
C ALA A 422 5.59 19.15 9.96
N LEU A 423 6.24 18.27 9.21
CA LEU A 423 7.61 17.84 9.46
C LEU A 423 8.59 19.03 9.41
N ILE A 424 8.53 19.85 8.37
CA ILE A 424 9.46 20.95 8.18
C ILE A 424 9.20 22.10 9.16
N ASP A 425 7.96 22.46 9.40
CA ASP A 425 7.60 23.49 10.39
C ASP A 425 8.10 23.13 11.80
N ASN A 426 8.23 21.84 12.09
CA ASN A 426 8.74 21.32 13.36
C ASN A 426 10.24 20.96 13.34
N GLY A 427 10.98 21.38 12.29
CA GLY A 427 12.44 21.36 12.26
C GLY A 427 13.10 20.16 11.58
N VAL A 428 12.35 19.32 10.86
CA VAL A 428 12.94 18.28 10.01
C VAL A 428 13.65 18.93 8.84
N ASP A 429 14.87 18.48 8.54
CA ASP A 429 15.65 18.99 7.41
C ASP A 429 14.96 18.61 6.07
N VAL A 430 14.81 19.60 5.18
CA VAL A 430 14.20 19.43 3.85
C VAL A 430 14.90 18.34 3.03
N ARG A 431 16.19 18.10 3.23
CA ARG A 431 16.95 17.04 2.57
C ARG A 431 16.48 15.63 2.92
N ASN A 432 15.72 15.48 3.99
CA ASN A 432 15.12 14.20 4.40
C ASN A 432 13.71 13.98 3.83
N VAL A 433 13.16 14.95 3.07
CA VAL A 433 11.80 14.89 2.51
C VAL A 433 11.87 15.17 1.00
N TRP A 434 11.77 14.14 0.21
CA TRP A 434 11.87 14.18 -1.25
C TRP A 434 10.47 14.14 -1.85
N ARG A 435 10.08 15.22 -2.53
CA ARG A 435 8.77 15.35 -3.17
C ARG A 435 8.86 15.21 -4.68
N TYR A 436 7.98 14.38 -5.27
CA TYR A 436 7.96 14.20 -6.73
C TYR A 436 6.55 14.31 -7.32
N GLN A 437 6.49 14.58 -8.63
CA GLN A 437 5.29 14.44 -9.44
C GLN A 437 5.62 13.77 -10.77
N ILE A 438 4.80 12.81 -11.19
CA ILE A 438 4.88 12.23 -12.53
C ILE A 438 3.75 12.80 -13.37
N ALA A 439 4.12 13.58 -14.39
CA ALA A 439 3.21 14.22 -15.32
C ALA A 439 3.38 13.68 -16.77
N TYR A 440 4.20 12.66 -16.96
CA TYR A 440 4.44 12.00 -18.24
C TYR A 440 3.66 10.70 -18.35
N ARG A 441 2.86 10.57 -19.42
CA ARG A 441 2.19 9.31 -19.76
C ARG A 441 3.10 8.49 -20.67
N MET A 442 3.52 7.31 -20.19
CA MET A 442 4.31 6.39 -21.00
C MET A 442 3.55 5.95 -22.25
N LEU A 443 4.19 5.97 -23.42
CA LEU A 443 3.58 5.68 -24.72
C LEU A 443 3.11 4.22 -24.86
N PHE A 444 3.69 3.32 -24.07
CA PHE A 444 3.31 1.90 -24.08
C PHE A 444 2.09 1.57 -23.20
N ILE A 445 1.52 2.55 -22.48
CA ILE A 445 0.31 2.32 -21.69
C ILE A 445 -0.89 2.15 -22.62
N ASP A 446 -1.44 0.94 -22.63
CA ASP A 446 -2.60 0.58 -23.48
C ASP A 446 -3.85 1.37 -23.03
N GLU A 447 -4.49 2.04 -23.99
CA GLU A 447 -5.73 2.79 -23.76
C GLU A 447 -6.91 1.93 -23.27
N LYS A 448 -6.87 0.61 -23.51
CA LYS A 448 -7.87 -0.32 -22.98
C LYS A 448 -7.71 -0.54 -21.47
N VAL A 449 -6.50 -0.34 -20.94
CA VAL A 449 -6.19 -0.45 -19.52
C VAL A 449 -6.41 0.89 -18.83
N ALA A 450 -5.95 1.97 -19.47
CA ALA A 450 -6.10 3.33 -18.96
C ALA A 450 -6.44 4.27 -20.12
N PRO A 451 -7.73 4.64 -20.32
CA PRO A 451 -8.17 5.53 -21.38
C PRO A 451 -7.38 6.86 -21.39
N ALA A 452 -7.14 7.41 -22.59
CA ALA A 452 -6.43 8.68 -22.74
C ALA A 452 -7.12 9.83 -21.98
N SER A 453 -8.45 9.77 -21.84
CA SER A 453 -9.26 10.73 -21.05
C SER A 453 -8.90 10.79 -19.56
N TYR A 454 -8.26 9.75 -19.02
CA TYR A 454 -7.79 9.76 -17.63
C TYR A 454 -6.48 10.53 -17.44
N GLY A 455 -5.84 10.99 -18.54
CA GLY A 455 -4.55 11.68 -18.47
C GLY A 455 -3.45 10.81 -17.88
N VAL A 456 -2.65 11.40 -16.99
CA VAL A 456 -1.60 10.71 -16.22
C VAL A 456 -2.16 10.37 -14.85
N THR A 457 -3.01 9.34 -14.81
CA THR A 457 -3.85 9.05 -13.65
C THR A 457 -3.18 8.17 -12.61
N HIS A 458 -3.84 8.04 -11.49
CA HIS A 458 -3.48 7.18 -10.35
C HIS A 458 -3.01 5.78 -10.80
N SER A 459 -1.92 5.31 -10.25
CA SER A 459 -1.30 4.01 -10.54
C SER A 459 -0.58 3.86 -11.90
N MET A 460 -0.51 4.89 -12.73
CA MET A 460 0.32 4.84 -13.95
C MET A 460 1.83 4.86 -13.68
N ASP A 461 2.24 5.16 -12.46
CA ASP A 461 3.62 5.08 -11.98
C ASP A 461 4.16 3.66 -11.83
N ARG A 462 3.30 2.63 -11.88
CA ARG A 462 3.68 1.22 -11.71
C ARG A 462 4.86 0.80 -12.59
N PRO A 463 4.77 0.90 -13.92
CA PRO A 463 5.87 0.51 -14.79
C PRO A 463 7.09 1.40 -14.66
N ILE A 464 6.93 2.63 -14.17
CA ILE A 464 8.02 3.58 -13.96
C ILE A 464 8.85 3.15 -12.75
N TRP A 465 8.23 3.00 -11.58
CA TRP A 465 8.92 2.64 -10.35
C TRP A 465 9.40 1.18 -10.29
N ASN A 466 8.82 0.29 -11.10
CA ASN A 466 9.30 -1.08 -11.24
C ASN A 466 10.26 -1.27 -12.42
N PHE A 467 10.57 -0.20 -13.14
CA PHE A 467 11.47 -0.24 -14.28
C PHE A 467 11.08 -1.32 -15.30
N SER A 468 9.80 -1.31 -15.71
CA SER A 468 9.21 -2.37 -16.51
C SER A 468 9.62 -2.30 -17.96
N LEU A 469 10.81 -2.78 -18.27
CA LEU A 469 11.37 -2.83 -19.63
C LEU A 469 10.65 -3.84 -20.52
N CYS A 470 10.05 -4.87 -19.94
CA CYS A 470 9.33 -5.91 -20.67
C CYS A 470 8.09 -5.40 -21.43
N HIS A 471 7.61 -4.19 -21.13
CA HIS A 471 6.50 -3.54 -21.85
C HIS A 471 6.96 -2.55 -22.92
N GLY A 472 8.26 -2.47 -23.19
CA GLY A 472 8.78 -1.85 -24.39
C GLY A 472 8.83 -0.33 -24.43
N PRO A 473 9.48 0.36 -23.46
CA PRO A 473 9.82 1.77 -23.65
C PRO A 473 10.65 1.94 -24.93
N ASN A 474 10.34 2.96 -25.70
CA ASN A 474 11.20 3.35 -26.83
C ASN A 474 12.54 3.93 -26.31
N VAL A 475 13.48 4.25 -27.22
CA VAL A 475 14.82 4.74 -26.83
C VAL A 475 14.75 6.00 -25.97
N THR A 476 13.83 6.92 -26.27
CA THR A 476 13.67 8.18 -25.52
C THR A 476 13.10 7.91 -24.15
N GLU A 477 12.06 7.10 -24.05
CA GLU A 477 11.45 6.71 -22.78
C GLU A 477 12.40 5.88 -21.92
N ARG A 478 13.23 5.04 -22.56
CA ARG A 478 14.25 4.27 -21.86
C ARG A 478 15.23 5.20 -21.12
N LYS A 479 15.73 6.23 -21.80
CA LYS A 479 16.62 7.20 -21.16
C LYS A 479 15.93 7.94 -20.02
N LEU A 480 14.68 8.35 -20.20
CA LEU A 480 13.89 9.01 -19.16
C LEU A 480 13.70 8.11 -17.93
N LEU A 481 13.43 6.81 -18.15
CA LEU A 481 13.32 5.83 -17.08
C LEU A 481 14.65 5.60 -16.36
N ASP A 482 15.76 5.45 -17.12
CA ASP A 482 17.11 5.28 -16.55
C ASP A 482 17.47 6.47 -15.63
N ASP A 483 17.19 7.69 -16.06
CA ASP A 483 17.48 8.91 -15.30
C ASP A 483 16.54 9.02 -14.06
N TRP A 484 15.24 8.68 -14.21
CA TRP A 484 14.26 8.79 -13.14
C TRP A 484 14.48 7.77 -12.02
N ILE A 485 14.79 6.52 -12.39
CA ILE A 485 14.89 5.43 -11.43
C ILE A 485 16.07 5.62 -10.47
N GLN A 486 17.07 6.42 -10.84
CA GLN A 486 18.20 6.76 -9.96
C GLN A 486 17.73 7.43 -8.66
N THR A 487 16.60 8.11 -8.68
CA THR A 487 15.98 8.65 -7.46
C THR A 487 15.62 7.53 -6.47
N LEU A 488 14.98 6.45 -6.96
CA LEU A 488 14.63 5.31 -6.10
C LEU A 488 15.86 4.51 -5.69
N VAL A 489 16.80 4.32 -6.62
CA VAL A 489 18.07 3.62 -6.34
C VAL A 489 18.82 4.32 -5.21
N ALA A 490 19.07 5.61 -5.33
CA ALA A 490 19.77 6.39 -4.31
C ALA A 490 19.02 6.38 -2.97
N PHE A 491 17.69 6.49 -3.02
CA PHE A 491 16.85 6.49 -1.82
C PHE A 491 16.95 5.15 -1.07
N VAL A 492 16.81 4.02 -1.76
CA VAL A 492 16.83 2.69 -1.14
C VAL A 492 18.25 2.30 -0.71
N GLN A 493 19.26 2.66 -1.50
CA GLN A 493 20.66 2.41 -1.19
C GLN A 493 21.21 3.29 -0.04
N ALA A 494 20.46 4.32 0.39
CA ALA A 494 20.92 5.35 1.33
C ALA A 494 22.17 6.09 0.81
N ASP A 495 22.18 6.41 -0.48
CA ASP A 495 23.30 7.11 -1.09
C ASP A 495 23.30 8.60 -0.67
N ASP A 496 24.13 8.95 0.28
CA ASP A 496 24.26 10.32 0.79
C ASP A 496 24.99 11.24 -0.20
N THR A 497 25.57 10.70 -1.28
CA THR A 497 26.20 11.50 -2.35
C THR A 497 25.18 11.97 -3.40
N TYR A 498 24.01 11.34 -3.45
CA TYR A 498 22.94 11.71 -4.37
C TYR A 498 22.19 12.95 -3.85
N SER A 499 22.12 13.98 -4.69
CA SER A 499 21.27 15.15 -4.43
C SER A 499 19.92 15.00 -5.10
N PHE A 500 18.85 15.04 -4.31
CA PHE A 500 17.50 15.11 -4.86
C PHE A 500 17.25 16.43 -5.58
N GLY A 501 17.90 17.50 -5.12
CA GLY A 501 17.99 18.80 -5.78
C GLY A 501 17.03 19.87 -5.28
N THR A 502 15.91 19.50 -4.60
CA THR A 502 14.98 20.50 -4.04
C THR A 502 15.61 21.26 -2.88
N SER A 503 15.38 22.58 -2.83
CA SER A 503 15.84 23.48 -1.78
C SER A 503 14.72 23.88 -0.80
N SER A 504 13.47 23.64 -1.19
CA SER A 504 12.25 23.94 -0.43
C SER A 504 11.26 22.77 -0.56
N ILE A 505 10.38 22.62 0.43
CA ILE A 505 9.25 21.68 0.34
C ILE A 505 8.16 22.12 -0.64
N GLU A 506 8.20 23.38 -1.08
CA GLU A 506 7.32 23.92 -2.11
C GLU A 506 7.80 23.55 -3.53
N GLU A 507 8.96 22.91 -3.64
CA GLU A 507 9.49 22.36 -4.88
C GLU A 507 9.26 20.86 -4.98
N MET A 508 9.08 20.39 -6.21
CA MET A 508 8.98 18.96 -6.54
C MET A 508 9.93 18.61 -7.69
N LYS A 509 10.48 17.40 -7.67
CA LYS A 509 11.08 16.80 -8.86
C LYS A 509 9.97 16.29 -9.76
N VAL A 510 9.87 16.81 -10.97
CA VAL A 510 8.77 16.55 -11.89
C VAL A 510 9.27 15.81 -13.13
N MET A 511 8.66 14.69 -13.46
CA MET A 511 8.72 14.10 -14.79
C MET A 511 7.68 14.80 -15.65
N THR A 512 8.11 15.78 -16.46
CA THR A 512 7.21 16.70 -17.16
C THR A 512 6.47 16.05 -18.33
N PRO A 513 5.35 16.62 -18.81
CA PRO A 513 4.62 16.11 -19.96
C PRO A 513 5.47 15.97 -21.23
N GLU A 514 6.55 16.77 -21.34
CA GLU A 514 7.49 16.74 -22.45
C GLU A 514 8.58 15.66 -22.30
N GLY A 515 8.51 14.83 -21.24
CA GLY A 515 9.50 13.77 -21.00
C GLY A 515 10.86 14.30 -20.51
N LYS A 516 10.85 15.35 -19.67
CA LYS A 516 12.03 15.87 -19.00
C LYS A 516 11.93 15.69 -17.48
N ILE A 517 13.06 15.71 -16.81
CA ILE A 517 13.13 15.75 -15.35
C ILE A 517 13.56 17.14 -14.93
N GLU A 518 12.71 17.84 -14.21
CA GLU A 518 12.93 19.23 -13.79
C GLU A 518 12.52 19.43 -12.34
N LEU A 519 13.11 20.41 -11.67
CA LEU A 519 12.60 20.93 -10.40
C LEU A 519 11.59 22.02 -10.71
N ARG A 520 10.40 21.91 -10.16
CA ARG A 520 9.31 22.88 -10.36
C ARG A 520 8.66 23.25 -9.04
N PRO A 521 8.21 24.51 -8.88
CA PRO A 521 7.38 24.88 -7.75
C PRO A 521 6.04 24.12 -7.79
N ASP A 522 5.51 23.81 -6.62
CA ASP A 522 4.17 23.26 -6.45
C ASP A 522 3.14 24.40 -6.51
N GLU A 523 2.56 24.62 -7.68
CA GLU A 523 1.65 25.73 -7.92
C GLU A 523 0.38 25.68 -7.06
N ARG A 524 -0.02 24.47 -6.60
CA ARG A 524 -1.18 24.25 -5.74
C ARG A 524 -0.83 24.16 -4.24
N TRP A 525 0.40 24.46 -3.86
CA TRP A 525 0.87 24.28 -2.48
C TRP A 525 -0.05 24.92 -1.44
N ASN A 526 -0.31 26.22 -1.55
CA ASN A 526 -1.09 26.97 -0.55
C ASN A 526 -2.55 26.50 -0.50
N GLU A 527 -3.15 26.25 -1.67
CA GLU A 527 -4.52 25.72 -1.79
C GLU A 527 -4.65 24.38 -1.08
N LEU A 528 -3.75 23.45 -1.39
CA LEU A 528 -3.82 22.07 -0.90
C LEU A 528 -3.40 21.94 0.57
N VAL A 529 -2.48 22.79 1.06
CA VAL A 529 -2.21 22.90 2.50
C VAL A 529 -3.44 23.40 3.24
N GLY A 530 -4.15 24.40 2.70
CA GLY A 530 -5.42 24.88 3.25
C GLY A 530 -6.48 23.78 3.31
N LEU A 531 -6.63 23.05 2.22
CA LEU A 531 -7.57 21.94 2.13
C LEU A 531 -7.21 20.80 3.12
N GLY A 532 -5.91 20.51 3.30
CA GLY A 532 -5.42 19.52 4.27
C GLY A 532 -5.83 19.85 5.71
N LYS A 533 -5.85 21.13 6.10
CA LYS A 533 -6.36 21.56 7.41
C LYS A 533 -7.85 21.26 7.56
N ILE A 534 -8.63 21.48 6.51
CA ILE A 534 -10.09 21.21 6.52
C ILE A 534 -10.36 19.72 6.68
N PHE A 535 -9.66 18.84 5.96
CA PHE A 535 -9.76 17.40 6.18
C PHE A 535 -9.35 17.01 7.59
N ALA A 536 -8.32 17.63 8.14
CA ALA A 536 -7.85 17.40 9.50
C ALA A 536 -8.78 17.97 10.60
N GLY A 537 -9.85 18.68 10.23
CA GLY A 537 -10.79 19.24 11.20
C GLY A 537 -10.33 20.56 11.84
N LYS A 538 -9.51 21.36 11.12
CA LYS A 538 -8.93 22.63 11.60
C LYS A 538 -9.31 23.81 10.73
#